data_ac7c43d0634102fe207da5d931cf97ee
#
_entry.id   ac7c43d0634102fe207da5d931cf97ee
#
_cell.length_a   1.000
_cell.length_b   1.000
_cell.length_c   1.000
_cell.angle_alpha   90.00
_cell.angle_beta   90.00
_cell.angle_gamma   90.00
#
_symmetry.space_group_name_H-M   'P 1'
#
loop_
_entity.id
_entity.type
_entity.pdbx_description
1 polymer ?
#
loop_
_entity_poly.entity_id
_entity_poly.type
_entity_poly.pdbx_seq_one_letter_code
_entity_poly.pdbx_strand_id
1 'polypeptide(L)'
;MTQKHLKAPEETTVVVAMSGGVDSSVAAALLVEQGYNCIGVMMRLWAEVAAGEGSSNKCCSLESVNDARRVADQLGMPFYLINVEQPFKQNVVDFFIEGYSAGLTPNPCLACNKHIRFDYLLNYARRLGADFLATGHYARLHRLPDGTTHLLKGIDEGKDQSYVLSVMGQAELRDVLFPIGHLPKPQVRKIAAAQGLPIASKHDSMDLCFIADDDYRRFLQDWATAAMRPGPIEDRSGRVYGEHRGLPGYTVGQRKGLGISGAAEPFFVLELNSARNALIVGTQAELGRDWLIAHTVNWTLDMPVPAATPAQCKIRYKAHAVDCTLHPRPNGDVEVRFGEPLRDIAPGQGAIFYDGEHCLGGGIIAK
;
A
#
# COMPACT_ATOMS: atom_id res chain seq x y z
N MET A 1 -9.93 -20.73 -22.52
CA MET A 1 -8.86 -20.79 -21.52
C MET A 1 -9.24 -21.91 -20.55
N THR A 2 -8.40 -22.94 -20.45
CA THR A 2 -8.63 -24.15 -19.67
C THR A 2 -8.80 -23.80 -18.18
N GLN A 3 -9.92 -24.23 -17.57
CA GLN A 3 -10.06 -24.26 -16.12
C GLN A 3 -8.82 -24.93 -15.53
N LYS A 4 -8.05 -24.20 -14.72
CA LYS A 4 -7.09 -24.85 -13.82
C LYS A 4 -7.95 -25.74 -12.91
N HIS A 5 -8.02 -27.06 -13.17
CA HIS A 5 -8.56 -28.00 -12.21
C HIS A 5 -7.78 -27.76 -10.93
N LEU A 6 -8.48 -27.42 -9.85
CA LEU A 6 -7.87 -27.30 -8.54
C LEU A 6 -7.24 -28.65 -8.23
N LYS A 7 -5.90 -28.71 -8.29
CA LYS A 7 -5.13 -29.88 -7.83
C LYS A 7 -5.45 -30.11 -6.36
N ALA A 8 -5.28 -31.34 -5.87
CA ALA A 8 -5.29 -31.59 -4.44
C ALA A 8 -4.22 -30.75 -3.73
N PRO A 9 -4.42 -30.36 -2.45
CA PRO A 9 -3.43 -29.56 -1.73
C PRO A 9 -2.01 -30.11 -1.81
N GLU A 10 -1.84 -31.41 -1.66
CA GLU A 10 -0.56 -32.12 -1.71
C GLU A 10 0.13 -32.10 -3.10
N GLU A 11 -0.62 -31.79 -4.16
CA GLU A 11 -0.12 -31.61 -5.53
C GLU A 11 0.08 -30.13 -5.89
N THR A 12 -0.32 -29.22 -4.99
CA THR A 12 -0.32 -27.77 -5.21
C THR A 12 0.88 -27.14 -4.51
N THR A 13 1.75 -26.51 -5.28
CA THR A 13 2.91 -25.78 -4.76
C THR A 13 2.57 -24.32 -4.52
N VAL A 14 2.85 -23.83 -3.32
CA VAL A 14 2.58 -22.45 -2.92
C VAL A 14 3.88 -21.77 -2.45
N VAL A 15 4.26 -20.70 -3.11
CA VAL A 15 5.29 -19.79 -2.61
C VAL A 15 4.67 -18.88 -1.57
N VAL A 16 5.19 -18.86 -0.35
CA VAL A 16 4.71 -18.00 0.73
C VAL A 16 5.68 -16.84 0.93
N ALA A 17 5.19 -15.61 0.73
CA ALA A 17 5.96 -14.40 0.97
C ALA A 17 6.13 -14.17 2.48
N MET A 18 7.30 -14.48 3.01
CA MET A 18 7.63 -14.34 4.43
C MET A 18 8.28 -12.98 4.71
N SER A 19 7.96 -12.38 5.85
CA SER A 19 8.55 -11.11 6.31
C SER A 19 9.21 -11.20 7.70
N GLY A 20 9.19 -12.39 8.32
CA GLY A 20 9.58 -12.56 9.72
C GLY A 20 8.57 -11.93 10.70
N GLY A 21 7.36 -11.62 10.25
CA GLY A 21 6.25 -11.13 11.06
C GLY A 21 5.18 -12.21 11.30
N VAL A 22 4.28 -11.94 12.26
CA VAL A 22 3.22 -12.89 12.70
C VAL A 22 2.31 -13.29 11.52
N ASP A 23 1.87 -12.32 10.72
CA ASP A 23 0.85 -12.51 9.70
C ASP A 23 1.29 -13.46 8.59
N SER A 24 2.49 -13.25 8.05
CA SER A 24 3.06 -14.11 7.02
C SER A 24 3.40 -15.53 7.54
N SER A 25 3.78 -15.61 8.80
CA SER A 25 4.10 -16.90 9.46
C SER A 25 2.84 -17.73 9.70
N VAL A 26 1.74 -17.11 10.15
CA VAL A 26 0.45 -17.79 10.31
C VAL A 26 -0.14 -18.16 8.94
N ALA A 27 0.02 -17.32 7.92
CA ALA A 27 -0.38 -17.67 6.56
C ALA A 27 0.35 -18.93 6.06
N ALA A 28 1.65 -19.05 6.31
CA ALA A 28 2.44 -20.25 6.00
C ALA A 28 1.93 -21.47 6.77
N ALA A 29 1.75 -21.33 8.08
CA ALA A 29 1.32 -22.41 8.95
C ALA A 29 -0.05 -22.99 8.57
N LEU A 30 -1.02 -22.13 8.25
CA LEU A 30 -2.35 -22.55 7.79
C LEU A 30 -2.30 -23.31 6.45
N LEU A 31 -1.42 -22.93 5.54
CA LEU A 31 -1.28 -23.63 4.26
C LEU A 31 -0.60 -24.99 4.43
N VAL A 32 0.43 -25.10 5.28
CA VAL A 32 1.08 -26.37 5.61
C VAL A 32 0.08 -27.31 6.30
N GLU A 33 -0.71 -26.82 7.25
CA GLU A 33 -1.77 -27.59 7.93
C GLU A 33 -2.84 -28.11 6.95
N GLN A 34 -3.13 -27.35 5.88
CA GLN A 34 -4.03 -27.75 4.81
C GLN A 34 -3.41 -28.74 3.81
N GLY A 35 -2.13 -29.09 3.97
CA GLY A 35 -1.42 -30.07 3.15
C GLY A 35 -0.76 -29.51 1.88
N TYR A 36 -0.68 -28.17 1.70
CA TYR A 36 0.01 -27.58 0.54
C TYR A 36 1.52 -27.78 0.60
N ASN A 37 2.14 -27.94 -0.58
CA ASN A 37 3.60 -27.92 -0.72
C ASN A 37 4.10 -26.48 -0.67
N CYS A 38 4.50 -26.01 0.52
CA CYS A 38 4.88 -24.62 0.76
C CYS A 38 6.39 -24.39 0.60
N ILE A 39 6.74 -23.26 -0.03
CA ILE A 39 8.11 -22.75 -0.16
C ILE A 39 8.13 -21.33 0.40
N GLY A 40 8.89 -21.09 1.49
CA GLY A 40 9.06 -19.78 2.06
C GLY A 40 10.03 -18.93 1.23
N VAL A 41 9.61 -17.75 0.83
CA VAL A 41 10.48 -16.78 0.15
C VAL A 41 10.43 -15.44 0.88
N MET A 42 11.60 -14.94 1.29
CA MET A 42 11.74 -13.61 1.84
C MET A 42 12.50 -12.72 0.87
N MET A 43 12.03 -11.50 0.67
CA MET A 43 12.69 -10.51 -0.18
C MET A 43 13.59 -9.63 0.66
N ARG A 44 14.88 -9.53 0.31
CA ARG A 44 15.76 -8.51 0.82
C ARG A 44 15.53 -7.23 0.02
N LEU A 45 14.93 -6.26 0.69
CA LEU A 45 14.57 -4.96 0.10
C LEU A 45 15.68 -3.94 0.37
N TRP A 46 15.73 -2.90 -0.46
CA TRP A 46 16.57 -1.75 -0.19
C TRP A 46 16.13 -1.02 1.09
N ALA A 47 17.08 -0.54 1.83
CA ALA A 47 16.92 0.23 3.04
C ALA A 47 17.95 1.30 3.20
N GLU A 48 17.53 2.38 3.83
CA GLU A 48 18.42 3.38 4.34
C GLU A 48 19.38 2.77 5.38
N VAL A 49 20.66 3.07 5.25
CA VAL A 49 21.67 2.71 6.25
C VAL A 49 21.64 3.77 7.34
N ALA A 50 21.23 3.39 8.56
CA ALA A 50 21.28 4.30 9.70
C ALA A 50 22.73 4.67 10.01
N ALA A 51 22.99 5.95 10.27
CA ALA A 51 24.33 6.41 10.66
C ALA A 51 24.73 5.76 12.00
N GLY A 52 25.74 4.87 11.99
CA GLY A 52 26.34 4.29 13.18
C GLY A 52 26.06 2.82 13.48
N GLU A 53 25.13 2.17 12.80
CA GLU A 53 24.88 0.73 12.92
C GLU A 53 24.66 0.11 11.55
N GLY A 54 25.22 -1.08 11.34
CA GLY A 54 25.05 -1.80 10.07
C GLY A 54 23.58 -1.94 9.69
N SER A 55 23.27 -1.65 8.43
CA SER A 55 21.98 -1.72 7.76
C SER A 55 20.93 -2.56 8.51
N SER A 56 20.00 -1.92 9.21
CA SER A 56 18.89 -2.62 9.88
C SER A 56 17.54 -2.04 9.46
N ASN A 57 17.05 -2.49 8.33
CA ASN A 57 15.62 -2.42 8.05
C ASN A 57 14.85 -3.29 9.03
N LYS A 58 13.80 -2.75 9.62
CA LYS A 58 12.90 -3.53 10.49
C LYS A 58 12.34 -4.77 9.80
N CYS A 59 12.05 -4.71 8.47
CA CYS A 59 11.52 -5.84 7.70
C CYS A 59 12.59 -6.79 7.14
N CYS A 60 13.85 -6.37 6.99
CA CYS A 60 14.94 -7.17 6.42
C CYS A 60 16.15 -7.24 7.35
N SER A 61 15.94 -6.96 8.65
CA SER A 61 16.99 -7.15 9.66
C SER A 61 17.41 -8.62 9.71
N LEU A 62 18.65 -8.89 10.12
CA LEU A 62 19.14 -10.25 10.37
C LEU A 62 18.19 -11.02 11.30
N GLU A 63 17.60 -10.34 12.27
CA GLU A 63 16.61 -10.89 13.17
C GLU A 63 15.35 -11.36 12.42
N SER A 64 14.77 -10.51 11.55
CA SER A 64 13.58 -10.87 10.76
C SER A 64 13.86 -12.03 9.78
N VAL A 65 15.05 -12.09 9.19
CA VAL A 65 15.47 -13.22 8.34
C VAL A 65 15.58 -14.51 9.18
N ASN A 66 16.21 -14.43 10.36
CA ASN A 66 16.33 -15.57 11.25
C ASN A 66 14.97 -16.04 11.78
N ASP A 67 14.06 -15.11 12.09
CA ASP A 67 12.70 -15.43 12.51
C ASP A 67 11.93 -16.15 11.39
N ALA A 68 11.99 -15.65 10.16
CA ALA A 68 11.36 -16.30 9.01
C ALA A 68 11.94 -17.70 8.76
N ARG A 69 13.26 -17.86 8.88
CA ARG A 69 13.93 -19.17 8.74
C ARG A 69 13.49 -20.15 9.84
N ARG A 70 13.48 -19.72 11.11
CA ARG A 70 13.04 -20.57 12.23
C ARG A 70 11.59 -21.05 12.05
N VAL A 71 10.71 -20.15 11.59
CA VAL A 71 9.31 -20.53 11.28
C VAL A 71 9.27 -21.55 10.14
N ALA A 72 10.02 -21.32 9.06
CA ALA A 72 10.08 -22.26 7.94
C ALA A 72 10.61 -23.64 8.35
N ASP A 73 11.69 -23.68 9.15
CA ASP A 73 12.28 -24.92 9.69
C ASP A 73 11.26 -25.66 10.58
N GLN A 74 10.55 -24.95 11.47
CA GLN A 74 9.51 -25.54 12.33
C GLN A 74 8.34 -26.12 11.52
N LEU A 75 7.98 -25.49 10.40
CA LEU A 75 6.91 -25.94 9.51
C LEU A 75 7.38 -27.00 8.48
N GLY A 76 8.66 -27.34 8.47
CA GLY A 76 9.24 -28.33 7.55
C GLY A 76 9.27 -27.86 6.09
N MET A 77 9.25 -26.54 5.82
CA MET A 77 9.23 -25.98 4.48
C MET A 77 10.58 -25.37 4.08
N PRO A 78 11.04 -25.53 2.83
CA PRO A 78 12.24 -24.85 2.36
C PRO A 78 12.09 -23.33 2.41
N PHE A 79 13.20 -22.63 2.69
CA PHE A 79 13.24 -21.17 2.81
C PHE A 79 14.35 -20.56 1.97
N TYR A 80 13.99 -19.51 1.19
CA TYR A 80 14.93 -18.78 0.35
C TYR A 80 14.85 -17.27 0.62
N LEU A 81 16.04 -16.64 0.69
CA LEU A 81 16.19 -15.20 0.72
C LEU A 81 16.62 -14.72 -0.67
N ILE A 82 15.82 -13.87 -1.30
CA ILE A 82 16.11 -13.33 -2.63
C ILE A 82 16.44 -11.83 -2.54
N ASN A 83 17.41 -11.37 -3.32
CA ASN A 83 17.77 -9.95 -3.37
C ASN A 83 16.87 -9.20 -4.35
N VAL A 84 16.13 -8.21 -3.85
CA VAL A 84 15.21 -7.34 -4.60
C VAL A 84 15.53 -5.87 -4.34
N GLU A 85 16.74 -5.55 -3.82
CA GLU A 85 17.12 -4.19 -3.43
C GLU A 85 17.01 -3.20 -4.59
N GLN A 86 17.56 -3.55 -5.75
CA GLN A 86 17.57 -2.64 -6.90
C GLN A 86 16.18 -2.41 -7.50
N PRO A 87 15.35 -3.44 -7.81
CA PRO A 87 13.98 -3.24 -8.24
C PRO A 87 13.14 -2.45 -7.24
N PHE A 88 13.32 -2.71 -5.93
CA PHE A 88 12.60 -1.98 -4.87
C PHE A 88 13.01 -0.51 -4.82
N LYS A 89 14.32 -0.22 -4.89
CA LYS A 89 14.81 1.16 -4.92
C LYS A 89 14.18 1.92 -6.09
N GLN A 90 14.27 1.40 -7.29
CA GLN A 90 13.79 2.06 -8.51
C GLN A 90 12.26 2.29 -8.49
N ASN A 91 11.47 1.27 -8.15
CA ASN A 91 10.02 1.32 -8.29
C ASN A 91 9.29 1.85 -7.05
N VAL A 92 9.94 1.89 -5.89
CA VAL A 92 9.28 2.29 -4.63
C VAL A 92 9.95 3.50 -4.01
N VAL A 93 11.28 3.45 -3.82
CA VAL A 93 12.01 4.52 -3.12
C VAL A 93 12.18 5.75 -4.02
N ASP A 94 12.67 5.55 -5.24
CA ASP A 94 12.87 6.65 -6.20
C ASP A 94 11.52 7.25 -6.60
N PHE A 95 10.48 6.42 -6.83
CA PHE A 95 9.10 6.87 -7.04
C PHE A 95 8.59 7.75 -5.87
N PHE A 96 8.90 7.38 -4.63
CA PHE A 96 8.51 8.14 -3.45
C PHE A 96 9.22 9.51 -3.41
N ILE A 97 10.53 9.54 -3.66
CA ILE A 97 11.34 10.76 -3.69
C ILE A 97 10.89 11.69 -4.83
N GLU A 98 10.70 11.16 -6.03
CA GLU A 98 10.28 11.92 -7.21
C GLU A 98 8.87 12.49 -7.03
N GLY A 99 7.95 11.72 -6.48
CA GLY A 99 6.59 12.16 -6.20
C GLY A 99 6.55 13.36 -5.26
N TYR A 100 7.23 13.28 -4.13
CA TYR A 100 7.33 14.41 -3.19
C TYR A 100 8.06 15.61 -3.80
N SER A 101 9.09 15.40 -4.59
CA SER A 101 9.81 16.45 -5.30
C SER A 101 8.92 17.18 -6.33
N ALA A 102 7.94 16.47 -6.91
CA ALA A 102 6.94 17.04 -7.81
C ALA A 102 5.76 17.71 -7.07
N GLY A 103 5.75 17.72 -5.74
CA GLY A 103 4.65 18.27 -4.92
C GLY A 103 3.43 17.34 -4.86
N LEU A 104 3.63 16.04 -5.03
CA LEU A 104 2.62 15.00 -4.83
C LEU A 104 2.79 14.37 -3.45
N THR A 105 1.82 13.57 -3.05
CA THR A 105 1.90 12.71 -1.85
C THR A 105 1.78 11.24 -2.27
N PRO A 106 2.86 10.63 -2.79
CA PRO A 106 2.80 9.27 -3.33
C PRO A 106 2.53 8.23 -2.24
N ASN A 107 1.92 7.10 -2.64
CA ASN A 107 1.72 5.95 -1.77
C ASN A 107 2.69 4.82 -2.16
N PRO A 108 3.82 4.66 -1.44
CA PRO A 108 4.82 3.65 -1.78
C PRO A 108 4.32 2.22 -1.57
N CYS A 109 3.29 1.99 -0.74
CA CYS A 109 2.72 0.66 -0.54
C CYS A 109 1.93 0.18 -1.77
N LEU A 110 1.24 1.08 -2.49
CA LEU A 110 0.62 0.75 -3.77
C LEU A 110 1.69 0.35 -4.80
N ALA A 111 2.76 1.15 -4.92
CA ALA A 111 3.87 0.85 -5.82
C ALA A 111 4.58 -0.47 -5.46
N CYS A 112 4.82 -0.73 -4.17
CA CYS A 112 5.43 -1.97 -3.70
C CYS A 112 4.56 -3.20 -4.03
N ASN A 113 3.25 -3.14 -3.75
CA ASN A 113 2.37 -4.26 -4.09
C ASN A 113 2.31 -4.49 -5.60
N LYS A 114 2.20 -3.43 -6.40
CA LYS A 114 2.16 -3.55 -7.87
C LYS A 114 3.46 -4.15 -8.42
N HIS A 115 4.60 -3.50 -8.19
CA HIS A 115 5.83 -3.81 -8.91
C HIS A 115 6.71 -4.87 -8.23
N ILE A 116 6.64 -4.99 -6.90
CA ILE A 116 7.53 -5.88 -6.16
C ILE A 116 6.83 -7.19 -5.77
N ARG A 117 5.61 -7.12 -5.22
CA ARG A 117 4.92 -8.33 -4.73
C ARG A 117 4.18 -9.06 -5.84
N PHE A 118 3.32 -8.35 -6.59
CA PHE A 118 2.42 -8.98 -7.56
C PHE A 118 2.90 -8.90 -9.02
N ASP A 119 4.02 -8.23 -9.28
CA ASP A 119 4.76 -8.39 -10.52
C ASP A 119 6.04 -9.22 -10.28
N TYR A 120 7.06 -8.68 -9.61
CA TYR A 120 8.35 -9.36 -9.48
C TYR A 120 8.24 -10.71 -8.74
N LEU A 121 7.70 -10.75 -7.50
CA LEU A 121 7.66 -11.97 -6.69
C LEU A 121 6.68 -13.01 -7.24
N LEU A 122 5.52 -12.59 -7.76
CA LEU A 122 4.56 -13.51 -8.38
C LEU A 122 5.17 -14.16 -9.64
N ASN A 123 5.85 -13.38 -10.48
CA ASN A 123 6.55 -13.94 -11.65
C ASN A 123 7.74 -14.82 -11.25
N TYR A 124 8.40 -14.51 -10.13
CA TYR A 124 9.42 -15.41 -9.57
C TYR A 124 8.81 -16.75 -9.12
N ALA A 125 7.68 -16.72 -8.40
CA ALA A 125 6.95 -17.92 -7.99
C ALA A 125 6.50 -18.76 -9.20
N ARG A 126 5.95 -18.13 -10.23
CA ARG A 126 5.57 -18.80 -11.49
C ARG A 126 6.76 -19.50 -12.17
N ARG A 127 7.95 -18.86 -12.17
CA ARG A 127 9.19 -19.47 -12.72
C ARG A 127 9.70 -20.66 -11.90
N LEU A 128 9.41 -20.69 -10.61
CA LEU A 128 9.67 -21.87 -9.76
C LEU A 128 8.66 -22.99 -9.97
N GLY A 129 7.66 -22.81 -10.84
CA GLY A 129 6.60 -23.78 -11.07
C GLY A 129 5.52 -23.78 -10.00
N ALA A 130 5.48 -22.78 -9.11
CA ALA A 130 4.44 -22.67 -8.10
C ALA A 130 3.07 -22.36 -8.73
N ASP A 131 2.04 -22.97 -8.18
CA ASP A 131 0.65 -22.74 -8.57
C ASP A 131 0.11 -21.41 -8.03
N PHE A 132 0.57 -21.01 -6.81
CA PHE A 132 0.14 -19.81 -6.13
C PHE A 132 1.28 -19.07 -5.42
N LEU A 133 1.09 -17.75 -5.29
CA LEU A 133 1.81 -16.92 -4.32
C LEU A 133 0.87 -16.62 -3.15
N ALA A 134 1.27 -16.96 -1.93
CA ALA A 134 0.54 -16.61 -0.72
C ALA A 134 1.21 -15.48 0.04
N THR A 135 0.41 -14.63 0.67
CA THR A 135 0.90 -13.54 1.53
C THR A 135 0.06 -13.41 2.79
N GLY A 136 0.64 -12.78 3.82
CA GLY A 136 -0.06 -12.44 5.05
C GLY A 136 -0.92 -11.17 4.96
N HIS A 137 -1.54 -10.86 3.82
CA HIS A 137 -2.44 -9.72 3.70
C HIS A 137 -3.84 -10.04 4.23
N TYR A 138 -4.45 -9.04 4.87
CA TYR A 138 -5.83 -9.07 5.32
C TYR A 138 -6.76 -8.63 4.18
N ALA A 139 -7.06 -9.54 3.28
CA ALA A 139 -8.06 -9.42 2.22
C ALA A 139 -8.60 -10.81 1.89
N ARG A 140 -9.74 -10.88 1.23
CA ARG A 140 -10.36 -12.15 0.84
C ARG A 140 -10.49 -12.24 -0.68
N LEU A 141 -10.53 -13.46 -1.17
CA LEU A 141 -10.78 -13.76 -2.57
C LEU A 141 -12.06 -14.59 -2.69
N HIS A 142 -12.94 -14.19 -3.60
CA HIS A 142 -14.10 -14.98 -3.97
C HIS A 142 -13.96 -15.41 -5.43
N ARG A 143 -13.73 -16.71 -5.63
CA ARG A 143 -13.54 -17.32 -6.95
C ARG A 143 -14.86 -17.84 -7.46
N LEU A 144 -15.27 -17.37 -8.64
CA LEU A 144 -16.48 -17.82 -9.31
C LEU A 144 -16.21 -19.06 -10.18
N PRO A 145 -17.24 -19.84 -10.52
CA PRO A 145 -17.11 -21.04 -11.37
C PRO A 145 -16.56 -20.74 -12.77
N ASP A 146 -16.75 -19.53 -13.29
CA ASP A 146 -16.22 -19.08 -14.59
C ASP A 146 -14.73 -18.71 -14.56
N GLY A 147 -14.10 -18.82 -13.38
CA GLY A 147 -12.70 -18.47 -13.13
C GLY A 147 -12.46 -17.00 -12.79
N THR A 148 -13.49 -16.16 -12.76
CA THR A 148 -13.38 -14.78 -12.27
C THR A 148 -13.08 -14.77 -10.77
N THR A 149 -12.16 -13.92 -10.34
CA THR A 149 -11.77 -13.79 -8.95
C THR A 149 -12.04 -12.37 -8.46
N HIS A 150 -12.93 -12.22 -7.50
CA HIS A 150 -13.22 -10.95 -6.84
C HIS A 150 -12.28 -10.74 -5.66
N LEU A 151 -11.75 -9.52 -5.55
CA LEU A 151 -11.01 -9.06 -4.37
C LEU A 151 -12.01 -8.47 -3.38
N LEU A 152 -12.01 -8.98 -2.15
CA LEU A 152 -12.89 -8.52 -1.07
C LEU A 152 -12.08 -7.92 0.07
N LYS A 153 -12.71 -7.01 0.82
CA LYS A 153 -12.18 -6.51 2.10
C LYS A 153 -11.88 -7.66 3.05
N GLY A 154 -10.85 -7.51 3.88
CA GLY A 154 -10.63 -8.39 5.02
C GLY A 154 -11.76 -8.29 6.04
N ILE A 155 -11.99 -9.35 6.84
CA ILE A 155 -13.03 -9.32 7.88
C ILE A 155 -12.69 -8.32 8.99
N ASP A 156 -11.40 -8.19 9.33
CA ASP A 156 -10.93 -7.20 10.29
C ASP A 156 -10.83 -5.83 9.61
N GLU A 157 -11.84 -4.99 9.81
CA GLU A 157 -11.90 -3.65 9.21
C GLU A 157 -10.68 -2.78 9.60
N GLY A 158 -10.16 -2.94 10.83
CA GLY A 158 -8.98 -2.22 11.31
C GLY A 158 -7.67 -2.68 10.68
N LYS A 159 -7.69 -3.85 10.00
CA LYS A 159 -6.54 -4.46 9.34
C LYS A 159 -6.73 -4.65 7.83
N ASP A 160 -7.91 -4.35 7.29
CA ASP A 160 -8.20 -4.51 5.86
C ASP A 160 -7.13 -3.86 4.98
N GLN A 161 -6.58 -4.66 4.06
CA GLN A 161 -5.52 -4.28 3.14
C GLN A 161 -5.95 -4.33 1.68
N SER A 162 -7.24 -4.49 1.39
CA SER A 162 -7.77 -4.46 0.03
C SER A 162 -7.41 -3.17 -0.72
N TYR A 163 -7.24 -2.06 0.02
CA TYR A 163 -6.78 -0.77 -0.51
C TYR A 163 -5.45 -0.89 -1.29
N VAL A 164 -4.43 -1.52 -0.69
CA VAL A 164 -3.12 -1.66 -1.34
C VAL A 164 -3.05 -2.82 -2.33
N LEU A 165 -4.08 -3.69 -2.34
CA LEU A 165 -4.21 -4.82 -3.24
C LEU A 165 -5.04 -4.50 -4.50
N SER A 166 -5.70 -3.34 -4.55
CA SER A 166 -6.48 -2.85 -5.69
C SER A 166 -5.69 -2.72 -7.01
N VAL A 167 -4.38 -2.84 -6.93
CA VAL A 167 -3.43 -2.77 -8.06
C VAL A 167 -3.39 -4.06 -8.90
N MET A 168 -4.04 -5.13 -8.45
CA MET A 168 -4.09 -6.42 -9.16
C MET A 168 -5.29 -6.47 -10.10
N GLY A 169 -5.07 -7.09 -11.27
CA GLY A 169 -6.12 -7.54 -12.19
C GLY A 169 -6.36 -9.06 -12.07
N GLN A 170 -7.14 -9.61 -12.98
CA GLN A 170 -7.48 -11.03 -12.98
C GLN A 170 -6.26 -11.94 -13.17
N ALA A 171 -5.23 -11.47 -13.88
CA ALA A 171 -3.99 -12.22 -14.12
C ALA A 171 -3.23 -12.52 -12.82
N GLU A 172 -3.27 -11.60 -11.84
CA GLU A 172 -2.64 -11.77 -10.54
C GLU A 172 -3.60 -12.42 -9.54
N LEU A 173 -4.86 -11.97 -9.47
CA LEU A 173 -5.85 -12.44 -8.49
C LEU A 173 -6.12 -13.96 -8.56
N ARG A 174 -5.97 -14.55 -9.75
CA ARG A 174 -6.13 -16.01 -9.94
C ARG A 174 -5.00 -16.83 -9.31
N ASP A 175 -3.81 -16.27 -9.22
CA ASP A 175 -2.60 -16.97 -8.80
C ASP A 175 -2.13 -16.56 -7.39
N VAL A 176 -2.96 -15.86 -6.59
CA VAL A 176 -2.61 -15.46 -5.22
C VAL A 176 -3.54 -16.07 -4.18
N LEU A 177 -3.04 -16.17 -2.93
CA LEU A 177 -3.80 -16.60 -1.76
C LEU A 177 -3.59 -15.64 -0.59
N PHE A 178 -4.65 -15.36 0.16
CA PHE A 178 -4.64 -14.57 1.40
C PHE A 178 -5.22 -15.40 2.55
N PRO A 179 -4.43 -16.33 3.15
CA PRO A 179 -4.95 -17.32 4.09
C PRO A 179 -5.55 -16.74 5.36
N ILE A 180 -5.12 -15.53 5.76
CA ILE A 180 -5.56 -14.87 7.00
C ILE A 180 -6.65 -13.82 6.81
N GLY A 181 -7.09 -13.56 5.59
CA GLY A 181 -8.07 -12.49 5.28
C GLY A 181 -9.46 -12.67 5.91
N HIS A 182 -9.78 -13.91 6.31
CA HIS A 182 -11.03 -14.26 7.00
C HIS A 182 -10.86 -14.36 8.53
N LEU A 183 -9.72 -13.91 9.08
CA LEU A 183 -9.42 -13.96 10.50
C LEU A 183 -9.22 -12.54 11.06
N PRO A 184 -9.81 -12.20 12.20
CA PRO A 184 -9.44 -10.99 12.92
C PRO A 184 -8.04 -11.12 13.54
N LYS A 185 -7.29 -10.02 13.64
CA LYS A 185 -5.90 -10.00 14.13
C LYS A 185 -5.68 -10.71 15.48
N PRO A 186 -6.57 -10.58 16.48
CA PRO A 186 -6.43 -11.33 17.74
C PRO A 186 -6.46 -12.84 17.53
N GLN A 187 -7.24 -13.35 16.57
CA GLN A 187 -7.28 -14.77 16.25
C GLN A 187 -5.99 -15.24 15.56
N VAL A 188 -5.45 -14.43 14.64
CA VAL A 188 -4.14 -14.70 14.02
C VAL A 188 -3.05 -14.85 15.08
N ARG A 189 -3.01 -13.97 16.10
CA ARG A 189 -2.07 -14.09 17.22
C ARG A 189 -2.30 -15.33 18.07
N LYS A 190 -3.56 -15.72 18.31
CA LYS A 190 -3.89 -16.98 19.03
C LYS A 190 -3.38 -18.21 18.27
N ILE A 191 -3.54 -18.25 16.94
CA ILE A 191 -3.03 -19.35 16.11
C ILE A 191 -1.50 -19.41 16.21
N ALA A 192 -0.81 -18.26 16.08
CA ALA A 192 0.64 -18.20 16.21
C ALA A 192 1.11 -18.75 17.56
N ALA A 193 0.44 -18.39 18.66
CA ALA A 193 0.76 -18.85 19.99
C ALA A 193 0.46 -20.36 20.17
N ALA A 194 -0.69 -20.82 19.68
CA ALA A 194 -1.09 -22.24 19.79
C ALA A 194 -0.15 -23.18 19.01
N GLN A 195 0.39 -22.71 17.88
CA GLN A 195 1.39 -23.44 17.10
C GLN A 195 2.83 -23.24 17.59
N GLY A 196 3.03 -22.51 18.68
CA GLY A 196 4.36 -22.28 19.27
C GLY A 196 5.31 -21.50 18.35
N LEU A 197 4.78 -20.66 17.45
CA LEU A 197 5.62 -19.90 16.53
C LEU A 197 6.45 -18.85 17.30
N PRO A 198 7.76 -18.75 17.05
CA PRO A 198 8.67 -17.91 17.84
C PRO A 198 8.36 -16.40 17.75
N ILE A 199 7.51 -16.03 16.79
CA ILE A 199 7.15 -14.63 16.49
C ILE A 199 5.79 -14.20 17.09
N ALA A 200 5.10 -15.04 17.86
CA ALA A 200 3.73 -14.81 18.33
C ALA A 200 3.55 -13.50 19.12
N SER A 201 4.58 -13.07 19.87
CA SER A 201 4.61 -11.83 20.65
C SER A 201 5.16 -10.62 19.88
N LYS A 202 5.65 -10.80 18.64
CA LYS A 202 6.28 -9.71 17.86
C LYS A 202 5.26 -8.61 17.54
N HIS A 203 5.69 -7.36 17.66
CA HIS A 203 4.87 -6.20 17.29
C HIS A 203 4.67 -6.15 15.78
N ASP A 204 3.54 -5.53 15.37
CA ASP A 204 3.27 -5.30 13.95
C ASP A 204 4.30 -4.35 13.35
N SER A 205 4.66 -4.54 12.08
CA SER A 205 5.54 -3.63 11.34
C SER A 205 4.88 -2.26 11.19
N MET A 206 5.66 -1.19 11.36
CA MET A 206 5.20 0.18 11.26
C MET A 206 5.40 0.78 9.85
N ASP A 207 4.94 2.01 9.65
CA ASP A 207 4.50 2.64 8.41
C ASP A 207 5.38 2.50 7.14
N LEU A 208 6.62 2.97 7.10
CA LEU A 208 7.44 2.94 5.87
C LEU A 208 8.66 2.03 6.06
N CYS A 209 8.62 0.85 5.46
CA CYS A 209 9.59 -0.22 5.69
C CYS A 209 11.05 0.11 5.27
N PHE A 210 11.27 1.14 4.47
CA PHE A 210 12.59 1.54 3.97
C PHE A 210 13.19 2.75 4.70
N ILE A 211 12.44 3.40 5.60
CA ILE A 211 12.90 4.53 6.42
C ILE A 211 13.28 4.01 7.81
N ALA A 212 14.49 4.28 8.23
CA ALA A 212 15.05 3.68 9.45
C ALA A 212 14.35 4.13 10.75
N ASP A 213 13.96 5.40 10.83
CA ASP A 213 13.40 6.07 12.02
C ASP A 213 11.92 6.46 11.92
N ASP A 214 11.24 6.04 10.85
CA ASP A 214 9.86 6.41 10.50
C ASP A 214 9.66 7.94 10.25
N ASP A 215 10.74 8.74 10.17
CA ASP A 215 10.68 10.16 9.82
C ASP A 215 10.90 10.40 8.32
N TYR A 216 9.81 10.36 7.56
CA TYR A 216 9.87 10.59 6.11
C TYR A 216 10.33 12.02 5.75
N ARG A 217 10.18 13.02 6.65
CA ARG A 217 10.65 14.38 6.37
C ARG A 217 12.17 14.46 6.45
N ARG A 218 12.76 13.85 7.49
CA ARG A 218 14.21 13.70 7.58
C ARG A 218 14.74 12.94 6.36
N PHE A 219 14.09 11.80 6.00
CA PHE A 219 14.45 11.02 4.82
C PHE A 219 14.46 11.87 3.54
N LEU A 220 13.40 12.68 3.30
CA LEU A 220 13.33 13.57 2.13
C LEU A 220 14.39 14.71 2.20
N GLN A 221 14.74 15.19 3.38
CA GLN A 221 15.85 16.16 3.53
C GLN A 221 17.17 15.57 3.05
N ASP A 222 17.42 14.30 3.33
CA ASP A 222 18.68 13.63 2.98
C ASP A 222 18.70 13.18 1.50
N TRP A 223 17.57 12.73 0.97
CA TRP A 223 17.50 12.09 -0.35
C TRP A 223 16.88 12.94 -1.46
N ALA A 224 16.10 13.97 -1.12
CA ALA A 224 15.48 14.90 -2.07
C ALA A 224 16.04 16.33 -1.94
N THR A 225 17.33 16.48 -1.66
CA THR A 225 17.98 17.76 -1.34
C THR A 225 17.74 18.86 -2.37
N ALA A 226 17.71 18.51 -3.67
CA ALA A 226 17.45 19.47 -4.75
C ALA A 226 16.04 20.07 -4.72
N ALA A 227 15.06 19.35 -4.14
CA ALA A 227 13.68 19.80 -3.98
C ALA A 227 13.43 20.52 -2.64
N MET A 228 14.36 20.41 -1.69
CA MET A 228 14.26 21.02 -0.36
C MET A 228 14.71 22.50 -0.40
N ARG A 229 14.03 23.31 -1.21
CA ARG A 229 14.29 24.75 -1.33
C ARG A 229 13.25 25.55 -0.54
N PRO A 230 13.67 26.50 0.32
CA PRO A 230 12.75 27.41 0.99
C PRO A 230 11.92 28.21 0.00
N GLY A 231 10.71 28.59 0.42
CA GLY A 231 9.81 29.39 -0.38
C GLY A 231 8.63 29.93 0.43
N PRO A 232 7.78 30.80 -0.17
CA PRO A 232 6.72 31.47 0.56
C PRO A 232 5.60 30.51 0.97
N ILE A 233 5.06 30.75 2.17
CA ILE A 233 3.75 30.24 2.60
C ILE A 233 2.77 31.38 2.37
N GLU A 234 1.84 31.21 1.43
CA GLU A 234 0.91 32.27 1.01
C GLU A 234 -0.52 31.77 0.87
N ASP A 235 -1.50 32.65 0.90
CA ASP A 235 -2.87 32.33 0.55
C ASP A 235 -3.11 32.48 -0.97
N ARG A 236 -4.33 32.16 -1.42
CA ARG A 236 -4.70 32.30 -2.85
C ARG A 236 -4.66 33.72 -3.38
N SER A 237 -4.70 34.76 -2.50
CA SER A 237 -4.55 36.15 -2.87
C SER A 237 -3.08 36.57 -3.06
N GLY A 238 -2.13 35.72 -2.66
CA GLY A 238 -0.69 36.00 -2.68
C GLY A 238 -0.18 36.67 -1.40
N ARG A 239 -0.98 36.78 -0.35
CA ARG A 239 -0.52 37.30 0.94
C ARG A 239 0.37 36.27 1.61
N VAL A 240 1.60 36.66 1.95
CA VAL A 240 2.62 35.82 2.57
C VAL A 240 2.45 35.80 4.09
N TYR A 241 2.49 34.58 4.69
CA TYR A 241 2.38 34.31 6.12
C TYR A 241 3.67 33.77 6.73
N GLY A 242 4.64 33.39 5.92
CA GLY A 242 5.90 32.81 6.38
C GLY A 242 6.69 32.18 5.25
N GLU A 243 7.64 31.35 5.62
CA GLU A 243 8.51 30.61 4.70
C GLU A 243 8.53 29.13 5.05
N HIS A 244 8.37 28.26 4.06
CA HIS A 244 8.52 26.81 4.23
C HIS A 244 9.96 26.37 3.97
N ARG A 245 10.36 25.22 4.56
CA ARG A 245 11.73 24.66 4.44
C ARG A 245 11.92 23.74 3.22
N GLY A 246 10.91 23.59 2.38
CA GLY A 246 10.89 22.72 1.22
C GLY A 246 9.53 22.07 1.08
N LEU A 247 8.90 22.14 -0.12
CA LEU A 247 7.56 21.59 -0.40
C LEU A 247 7.43 20.10 -0.06
N PRO A 248 8.46 19.24 -0.25
CA PRO A 248 8.35 17.81 0.09
C PRO A 248 8.01 17.53 1.55
N GLY A 249 8.25 18.45 2.48
CA GLY A 249 7.88 18.32 3.89
C GLY A 249 6.41 18.50 4.21
N TYR A 250 5.56 18.80 3.19
CA TYR A 250 4.15 19.16 3.38
C TYR A 250 3.20 18.27 2.57
N THR A 251 1.95 18.22 3.01
CA THR A 251 0.89 17.45 2.34
C THR A 251 -0.42 18.23 2.37
N VAL A 252 -1.24 18.15 1.32
CA VAL A 252 -2.58 18.74 1.28
C VAL A 252 -3.41 18.27 2.46
N GLY A 253 -4.09 19.20 3.13
CA GLY A 253 -4.86 18.97 4.37
C GLY A 253 -4.04 19.10 5.66
N GLN A 254 -2.72 19.27 5.60
CA GLN A 254 -1.88 19.44 6.79
C GLN A 254 -2.21 20.75 7.51
N ARG A 255 -2.43 20.67 8.85
CA ARG A 255 -2.70 21.82 9.72
C ARG A 255 -1.50 22.17 10.61
N LYS A 256 -0.78 21.15 11.11
CA LYS A 256 0.30 21.35 12.08
C LYS A 256 1.65 21.55 11.37
N GLY A 257 2.55 22.32 12.02
CA GLY A 257 3.92 22.51 11.53
C GLY A 257 4.05 23.51 10.37
N LEU A 258 3.07 24.40 10.17
CA LEU A 258 3.12 25.46 9.14
C LEU A 258 3.92 26.68 9.61
N GLY A 259 4.16 26.86 10.91
CA GLY A 259 4.89 28.01 11.44
C GLY A 259 4.12 29.35 11.33
N ILE A 260 2.82 29.30 11.03
CA ILE A 260 1.97 30.48 10.95
C ILE A 260 1.47 30.82 12.34
N SER A 261 1.64 32.10 12.75
CA SER A 261 1.16 32.63 14.02
C SER A 261 0.27 33.84 13.78
N GLY A 262 -0.64 34.13 14.73
CA GLY A 262 -1.51 35.33 14.71
C GLY A 262 -2.68 35.26 13.72
N ALA A 263 -2.99 34.12 13.14
CA ALA A 263 -4.19 33.92 12.34
C ALA A 263 -5.43 33.78 13.25
N ALA A 264 -6.57 34.37 12.83
CA ALA A 264 -7.85 34.27 13.55
C ALA A 264 -8.42 32.84 13.53
N GLU A 265 -8.14 32.09 12.48
CA GLU A 265 -8.56 30.69 12.27
C GLU A 265 -7.36 29.81 11.87
N PRO A 266 -7.42 28.50 12.15
CA PRO A 266 -6.36 27.57 11.71
C PRO A 266 -6.26 27.51 10.19
N PHE A 267 -5.03 27.60 9.68
CA PHE A 267 -4.74 27.37 8.27
C PHE A 267 -4.43 25.88 7.99
N PHE A 268 -4.77 25.49 6.75
CA PHE A 268 -4.52 24.17 6.17
C PHE A 268 -3.75 24.34 4.86
N VAL A 269 -2.93 23.36 4.51
CA VAL A 269 -2.32 23.30 3.18
C VAL A 269 -3.41 22.99 2.16
N LEU A 270 -3.62 23.90 1.21
CA LEU A 270 -4.57 23.74 0.10
C LEU A 270 -3.90 23.15 -1.15
N GLU A 271 -2.64 23.58 -1.40
CA GLU A 271 -1.89 23.18 -2.60
C GLU A 271 -0.38 23.27 -2.37
N LEU A 272 0.37 22.36 -3.00
CA LEU A 272 1.82 22.47 -3.15
C LEU A 272 2.11 22.95 -4.58
N ASN A 273 2.36 24.23 -4.76
CA ASN A 273 2.65 24.81 -6.07
C ASN A 273 4.14 24.68 -6.40
N SER A 274 4.51 23.57 -7.01
CA SER A 274 5.90 23.26 -7.35
C SER A 274 6.50 24.22 -8.40
N ALA A 275 5.69 24.76 -9.31
CA ALA A 275 6.14 25.70 -10.35
C ALA A 275 6.62 27.03 -9.75
N ARG A 276 5.96 27.50 -8.68
CA ARG A 276 6.30 28.74 -7.97
C ARG A 276 7.11 28.49 -6.70
N ASN A 277 7.37 27.26 -6.35
CA ASN A 277 7.92 26.83 -5.06
C ASN A 277 7.18 27.49 -3.87
N ALA A 278 5.84 27.51 -3.92
CA ALA A 278 4.99 28.15 -2.93
C ALA A 278 4.05 27.13 -2.26
N LEU A 279 3.90 27.26 -0.95
CA LEU A 279 2.93 26.49 -0.16
C LEU A 279 1.67 27.34 -0.02
N ILE A 280 0.58 26.92 -0.68
CA ILE A 280 -0.71 27.63 -0.64
C ILE A 280 -1.49 27.15 0.56
N VAL A 281 -1.89 28.07 1.42
CA VAL A 281 -2.64 27.80 2.63
C VAL A 281 -3.97 28.55 2.62
N GLY A 282 -4.93 28.06 3.41
CA GLY A 282 -6.23 28.70 3.57
C GLY A 282 -7.03 28.08 4.71
N THR A 283 -8.26 28.53 4.85
CA THR A 283 -9.19 28.07 5.89
C THR A 283 -9.72 26.66 5.60
N GLN A 284 -10.37 26.06 6.60
CA GLN A 284 -10.99 24.74 6.42
C GLN A 284 -12.08 24.76 5.33
N ALA A 285 -12.80 25.86 5.17
CA ALA A 285 -13.86 25.98 4.18
C ALA A 285 -13.32 25.95 2.73
N GLU A 286 -12.07 26.39 2.52
CA GLU A 286 -11.42 26.42 1.21
C GLU A 286 -10.79 25.06 0.82
N LEU A 287 -10.69 24.12 1.75
CA LEU A 287 -9.99 22.83 1.57
C LEU A 287 -10.86 21.78 0.87
N GLY A 288 -12.19 21.88 0.97
CA GLY A 288 -13.11 20.86 0.49
C GLY A 288 -13.25 20.80 -1.03
N ARG A 289 -13.26 19.58 -1.59
CA ARG A 289 -13.65 19.29 -2.98
C ARG A 289 -14.68 18.16 -2.99
N ASP A 290 -15.70 18.29 -3.83
CA ASP A 290 -16.73 17.29 -4.05
C ASP A 290 -16.44 16.36 -5.25
N TRP A 291 -15.26 16.47 -5.83
CA TRP A 291 -14.80 15.63 -6.93
C TRP A 291 -13.28 15.42 -6.92
N LEU A 292 -12.85 14.36 -7.59
CA LEU A 292 -11.46 14.13 -7.95
C LEU A 292 -11.39 13.39 -9.30
N ILE A 293 -10.21 13.44 -9.93
CA ILE A 293 -9.85 12.58 -11.05
C ILE A 293 -8.84 11.55 -10.56
N ALA A 294 -9.13 10.28 -10.83
CA ALA A 294 -8.18 9.19 -10.67
C ALA A 294 -7.62 8.81 -12.05
N HIS A 295 -6.31 8.83 -12.20
CA HIS A 295 -5.61 8.39 -13.40
C HIS A 295 -4.92 7.03 -13.17
N THR A 296 -4.40 6.40 -14.24
CA THR A 296 -3.76 5.07 -14.17
C THR A 296 -4.63 4.04 -13.44
N VAL A 297 -5.92 4.06 -13.72
CA VAL A 297 -6.90 3.23 -13.03
C VAL A 297 -6.69 1.76 -13.40
N ASN A 298 -6.60 0.91 -12.38
CA ASN A 298 -6.67 -0.53 -12.47
C ASN A 298 -8.07 -1.00 -12.05
N TRP A 299 -8.67 -1.90 -12.82
CA TRP A 299 -9.91 -2.57 -12.49
C TRP A 299 -9.62 -4.03 -12.11
N THR A 300 -10.06 -4.46 -10.94
CA THR A 300 -9.79 -5.83 -10.46
C THR A 300 -10.44 -6.90 -11.35
N LEU A 301 -11.50 -6.56 -12.07
CA LEU A 301 -12.17 -7.43 -13.04
C LEU A 301 -11.71 -7.20 -14.49
N ASP A 302 -10.63 -6.46 -14.71
CA ASP A 302 -10.07 -6.09 -16.03
C ASP A 302 -11.05 -5.31 -16.94
N MET A 303 -12.17 -4.83 -16.38
CA MET A 303 -13.19 -4.05 -17.12
C MET A 303 -13.64 -2.85 -16.29
N PRO A 304 -13.78 -1.67 -16.90
CA PRO A 304 -14.34 -0.51 -16.22
C PRO A 304 -15.83 -0.75 -15.87
N VAL A 305 -16.26 -0.15 -14.77
CA VAL A 305 -17.68 -0.09 -14.43
C VAL A 305 -18.43 0.81 -15.42
N PRO A 306 -19.76 0.66 -15.60
CA PRO A 306 -20.57 1.59 -16.37
C PRO A 306 -20.46 3.03 -15.86
N ALA A 307 -20.75 3.99 -16.73
CA ALA A 307 -20.82 5.41 -16.34
C ALA A 307 -21.94 5.63 -15.30
N ALA A 308 -21.71 6.56 -14.38
CA ALA A 308 -22.60 6.89 -13.27
C ALA A 308 -22.87 5.71 -12.31
N THR A 309 -21.89 4.81 -12.12
CA THR A 309 -22.02 3.71 -11.17
C THR A 309 -21.92 4.23 -9.74
N PRO A 310 -22.92 4.02 -8.87
CA PRO A 310 -22.81 4.25 -7.44
C PRO A 310 -21.74 3.33 -6.84
N ALA A 311 -20.91 3.88 -5.98
CA ALA A 311 -19.80 3.17 -5.34
C ALA A 311 -19.39 3.87 -4.05
N GLN A 312 -18.39 3.33 -3.38
CA GLN A 312 -17.69 3.98 -2.29
C GLN A 312 -16.23 4.23 -2.70
N CYS A 313 -15.68 5.37 -2.33
CA CYS A 313 -14.29 5.72 -2.59
C CYS A 313 -13.51 5.94 -1.30
N LYS A 314 -12.35 5.29 -1.20
CA LYS A 314 -11.39 5.46 -0.11
C LYS A 314 -10.16 6.19 -0.63
N ILE A 315 -9.96 7.43 -0.18
CA ILE A 315 -8.90 8.33 -0.67
C ILE A 315 -7.57 8.25 0.10
N ARG A 316 -7.53 7.48 1.18
CA ARG A 316 -6.33 7.18 1.99
C ARG A 316 -6.48 5.83 2.68
N TYR A 317 -5.39 5.17 2.96
CA TYR A 317 -5.39 3.84 3.59
C TYR A 317 -6.19 3.80 4.91
N LYS A 318 -6.01 4.78 5.79
CA LYS A 318 -6.69 4.86 7.11
C LYS A 318 -8.02 5.63 7.08
N ALA A 319 -8.46 6.15 5.92
CA ALA A 319 -9.75 6.84 5.82
C ALA A 319 -10.91 5.85 5.75
N HIS A 320 -12.10 6.29 6.13
CA HIS A 320 -13.33 5.58 5.80
C HIS A 320 -13.66 5.75 4.32
N ALA A 321 -14.29 4.76 3.74
CA ALA A 321 -14.85 4.87 2.41
C ALA A 321 -16.08 5.79 2.44
N VAL A 322 -16.23 6.63 1.42
CA VAL A 322 -17.31 7.63 1.29
C VAL A 322 -18.09 7.33 0.04
N ASP A 323 -19.42 7.44 0.10
CA ASP A 323 -20.29 7.22 -1.03
C ASP A 323 -20.00 8.21 -2.16
N CYS A 324 -19.96 7.71 -3.37
CA CYS A 324 -19.62 8.47 -4.57
C CYS A 324 -20.29 7.90 -5.81
N THR A 325 -20.15 8.60 -6.92
CA THR A 325 -20.51 8.14 -8.25
C THR A 325 -19.26 8.12 -9.13
N LEU A 326 -19.02 6.99 -9.80
CA LEU A 326 -17.88 6.80 -10.70
C LEU A 326 -18.29 7.11 -12.15
N HIS A 327 -17.48 7.93 -12.81
CA HIS A 327 -17.66 8.29 -14.21
C HIS A 327 -16.37 7.96 -14.98
N PRO A 328 -16.22 6.71 -15.49
CA PRO A 328 -15.08 6.35 -16.34
C PRO A 328 -15.05 7.20 -17.60
N ARG A 329 -13.86 7.68 -17.97
CA ARG A 329 -13.62 8.52 -19.14
C ARG A 329 -12.96 7.73 -20.27
N PRO A 330 -13.11 8.15 -21.54
CA PRO A 330 -12.52 7.43 -22.68
C PRO A 330 -10.99 7.29 -22.65
N ASN A 331 -10.29 8.19 -21.95
CA ASN A 331 -8.84 8.14 -21.79
C ASN A 331 -8.36 7.18 -20.69
N GLY A 332 -9.28 6.45 -20.05
CA GLY A 332 -8.99 5.51 -18.95
C GLY A 332 -8.98 6.13 -17.56
N ASP A 333 -9.12 7.45 -17.43
CA ASP A 333 -9.30 8.11 -16.14
C ASP A 333 -10.71 7.87 -15.59
N VAL A 334 -10.88 8.10 -14.29
CA VAL A 334 -12.19 8.08 -13.64
C VAL A 334 -12.42 9.40 -12.91
N GLU A 335 -13.50 10.07 -13.26
CA GLU A 335 -14.02 11.17 -12.44
C GLU A 335 -14.85 10.57 -11.32
N VAL A 336 -14.53 10.93 -10.08
CA VAL A 336 -15.26 10.50 -8.88
C VAL A 336 -15.97 11.72 -8.31
N ARG A 337 -17.28 11.64 -8.13
CA ARG A 337 -18.11 12.69 -7.55
C ARG A 337 -18.66 12.26 -6.20
N PHE A 338 -18.52 13.10 -5.21
CA PHE A 338 -19.00 12.90 -3.85
C PHE A 338 -20.26 13.72 -3.59
N GLY A 339 -21.11 13.26 -2.69
CA GLY A 339 -22.30 14.01 -2.28
C GLY A 339 -21.99 15.27 -1.47
N GLU A 340 -20.84 15.26 -0.77
CA GLU A 340 -20.35 16.37 0.06
C GLU A 340 -18.84 16.57 -0.15
N PRO A 341 -18.33 17.83 0.04
CA PRO A 341 -16.90 18.10 -0.11
C PRO A 341 -16.03 17.33 0.87
N LEU A 342 -14.99 16.65 0.37
CA LEU A 342 -13.96 15.98 1.16
C LEU A 342 -12.71 16.86 1.30
N ARG A 343 -12.18 16.94 2.52
CA ARG A 343 -11.07 17.83 2.85
C ARG A 343 -9.70 17.34 2.42
N ASP A 344 -9.49 16.04 2.36
CA ASP A 344 -8.15 15.44 2.32
C ASP A 344 -7.81 14.79 0.98
N ILE A 345 -8.34 15.33 -0.10
CA ILE A 345 -8.02 14.87 -1.47
C ILE A 345 -6.60 15.32 -1.81
N ALA A 346 -5.63 14.41 -1.62
CA ALA A 346 -4.22 14.69 -1.85
C ALA A 346 -3.74 14.07 -3.17
N PRO A 347 -3.26 14.89 -4.13
CA PRO A 347 -2.68 14.36 -5.37
C PRO A 347 -1.52 13.40 -5.10
N GLY A 348 -1.48 12.28 -5.84
CA GLY A 348 -0.50 11.21 -5.65
C GLY A 348 -0.95 10.07 -4.73
N GLN A 349 -1.99 10.29 -3.89
CA GLN A 349 -2.61 9.21 -3.12
C GLN A 349 -3.51 8.32 -3.99
N GLY A 350 -3.83 7.12 -3.50
CA GLY A 350 -4.78 6.24 -4.15
C GLY A 350 -6.23 6.67 -3.93
N ALA A 351 -7.05 6.60 -4.97
CA ALA A 351 -8.51 6.60 -4.89
C ALA A 351 -8.98 5.18 -5.20
N ILE A 352 -9.44 4.44 -4.18
CA ILE A 352 -9.81 3.03 -4.32
C ILE A 352 -11.33 2.89 -4.22
N PHE A 353 -11.89 2.15 -5.15
CA PHE A 353 -13.34 2.03 -5.36
C PHE A 353 -13.86 0.71 -4.82
N TYR A 354 -15.03 0.78 -4.19
CA TYR A 354 -15.69 -0.37 -3.58
C TYR A 354 -17.20 -0.41 -3.92
N ASP A 355 -17.71 -1.62 -4.00
CA ASP A 355 -19.15 -1.91 -3.92
C ASP A 355 -19.36 -2.86 -2.74
N GLY A 356 -19.84 -2.33 -1.62
CA GLY A 356 -19.92 -3.07 -0.36
C GLY A 356 -18.56 -3.61 0.08
N GLU A 357 -18.41 -4.94 0.07
CA GLU A 357 -17.15 -5.63 0.38
C GLU A 357 -16.22 -5.79 -0.83
N HIS A 358 -16.73 -5.64 -2.04
CA HIS A 358 -15.98 -5.84 -3.28
C HIS A 358 -15.08 -4.64 -3.57
N CYS A 359 -13.77 -4.89 -3.71
CA CYS A 359 -12.84 -3.91 -4.23
C CYS A 359 -12.92 -3.92 -5.76
N LEU A 360 -13.46 -2.85 -6.34
CA LEU A 360 -13.63 -2.71 -7.79
C LEU A 360 -12.32 -2.37 -8.51
N GLY A 361 -11.39 -1.76 -7.79
CA GLY A 361 -10.14 -1.26 -8.33
C GLY A 361 -9.78 0.10 -7.76
N GLY A 362 -8.98 0.86 -8.49
CA GLY A 362 -8.60 2.21 -8.10
C GLY A 362 -7.54 2.82 -8.99
N GLY A 363 -7.25 4.08 -8.76
CA GLY A 363 -6.24 4.84 -9.47
C GLY A 363 -5.52 5.82 -8.55
N ILE A 364 -4.67 6.64 -9.14
CA ILE A 364 -3.92 7.68 -8.42
C ILE A 364 -4.62 9.03 -8.60
N ILE A 365 -4.84 9.74 -7.51
CA ILE A 365 -5.48 11.06 -7.51
C ILE A 365 -4.61 12.04 -8.33
N ALA A 366 -5.20 12.64 -9.37
CA ALA A 366 -4.55 13.64 -10.20
C ALA A 366 -4.30 14.96 -9.43
N LYS A 367 -3.33 15.73 -9.95
CA LYS A 367 -3.01 17.07 -9.44
C LYS A 367 -4.08 18.09 -9.82
#